data_8155dbdb2e92f24a6e9bbd0ef2e36a88
#
_entry.id   8155dbdb2e92f24a6e9bbd0ef2e36a88
#
_cell.length_a   1.000
_cell.length_b   1.000
_cell.length_c   1.000
_cell.angle_alpha   90.00
_cell.angle_beta   90.00
_cell.angle_gamma   90.00
#
_symmetry.space_group_name_H-M   'P 1'
#
loop_
_entity.id
_entity.type
_entity.pdbx_description
1 polymer ?
#
loop_
_entity_poly.entity_id
_entity_poly.type
_entity_poly.pdbx_seq_one_letter_code
_entity_poly.pdbx_strand_id
1 'polypeptide(L)'
;PKALLQDGGIPQPDRVRLRAWAEVVDHVTINDRRTLDSLSPYYIWTPDYAEKRLAWKRRHPLHVLLLRVHRIPRPVTVRVRDEYHGCRSWVEIDRELPFEGTPVMADDEFDRAREEIRNRCGASEPALV
;
A
#
# COMPACT_ATOMS: atom_id res chain seq x y z
N PRO A 1 -21.43 1.76 20.97
CA PRO A 1 -21.58 2.51 19.72
C PRO A 1 -22.03 1.60 18.60
N LYS A 2 -22.92 2.10 17.82
CA LYS A 2 -23.44 1.34 16.70
C LYS A 2 -22.46 1.43 15.54
N ALA A 3 -22.18 0.30 14.90
CA ALA A 3 -21.45 0.30 13.65
C ALA A 3 -22.32 0.96 12.57
N LEU A 4 -21.69 1.78 11.74
CA LEU A 4 -22.36 2.40 10.61
C LEU A 4 -22.49 1.38 9.48
N LEU A 5 -23.63 1.40 8.81
CA LEU A 5 -23.85 0.57 7.64
C LEU A 5 -23.55 1.37 6.38
N GLN A 6 -22.81 0.78 5.48
CA GLN A 6 -22.61 1.31 4.15
C GLN A 6 -23.40 0.52 3.11
N ASP A 7 -23.33 0.98 1.88
CA ASP A 7 -23.94 0.28 0.74
C ASP A 7 -23.48 -1.18 0.71
N GLY A 8 -24.44 -2.10 0.70
CA GLY A 8 -24.16 -3.52 0.81
C GLY A 8 -24.33 -4.09 2.22
N GLY A 9 -24.66 -3.25 3.20
CA GLY A 9 -24.97 -3.69 4.56
C GLY A 9 -23.75 -4.10 5.40
N ILE A 10 -22.54 -3.71 5.00
CA ILE A 10 -21.33 -4.01 5.76
C ILE A 10 -21.18 -2.97 6.88
N PRO A 11 -21.14 -3.40 8.16
CA PRO A 11 -20.96 -2.46 9.26
C PRO A 11 -19.57 -1.82 9.23
N GLN A 12 -19.52 -0.52 9.46
CA GLN A 12 -18.27 0.21 9.58
C GLN A 12 -17.91 0.38 11.05
N PRO A 13 -16.69 0.02 11.43
CA PRO A 13 -16.26 0.21 12.82
C PRO A 13 -16.07 1.68 13.14
N ASP A 14 -16.31 2.07 14.39
CA ASP A 14 -15.99 3.39 14.89
C ASP A 14 -14.54 3.50 15.40
N ARG A 15 -13.85 2.39 15.53
CA ARG A 15 -12.45 2.30 15.94
C ARG A 15 -11.72 1.27 15.10
N VAL A 16 -10.48 1.59 14.79
CA VAL A 16 -9.59 0.70 14.04
C VAL A 16 -8.32 0.49 14.86
N ARG A 17 -7.93 -0.77 14.96
CA ARG A 17 -6.70 -1.15 15.64
C ARG A 17 -5.58 -1.27 14.63
N LEU A 18 -4.58 -0.42 14.77
CA LEU A 18 -3.41 -0.43 13.90
C LEU A 18 -2.36 -1.38 14.46
N ARG A 19 -1.94 -2.32 13.65
CA ARG A 19 -0.96 -3.36 14.03
C ARG A 19 0.34 -3.27 13.27
N ALA A 20 0.36 -2.45 12.24
CA ALA A 20 1.51 -2.30 11.37
C ALA A 20 1.52 -0.91 10.76
N TRP A 21 2.69 -0.51 10.31
CA TRP A 21 2.87 0.67 9.48
C TRP A 21 3.88 0.35 8.39
N ALA A 22 3.91 1.17 7.38
CA ALA A 22 4.83 0.97 6.28
C ALA A 22 5.50 2.28 5.89
N GLU A 23 6.74 2.16 5.48
CA GLU A 23 7.51 3.25 4.92
C GLU A 23 7.57 3.09 3.41
N VAL A 24 7.32 4.17 2.68
CA VAL A 24 7.50 4.17 1.23
C VAL A 24 8.99 4.34 0.96
N VAL A 25 9.63 3.28 0.53
CA VAL A 25 11.09 3.28 0.30
C VAL A 25 11.45 3.49 -1.15
N ASP A 26 10.50 3.26 -2.06
CA ASP A 26 10.74 3.42 -3.49
C ASP A 26 9.42 3.68 -4.22
N HIS A 27 9.54 4.29 -5.38
CA HIS A 27 8.41 4.58 -6.23
C HIS A 27 8.84 4.41 -7.69
N VAL A 28 8.12 3.58 -8.42
CA VAL A 28 8.35 3.40 -9.85
C VAL A 28 7.05 3.59 -10.60
N THR A 29 7.15 3.99 -11.85
CA THR A 29 5.98 4.12 -12.72
C THR A 29 6.06 3.07 -13.82
N ILE A 30 4.95 2.44 -14.11
CA ILE A 30 4.84 1.47 -15.20
C ILE A 30 3.66 1.83 -16.08
N ASN A 31 3.79 1.60 -17.37
CA ASN A 31 2.74 1.90 -18.33
C ASN A 31 2.49 0.76 -19.32
N ASP A 32 3.09 -0.38 -19.09
CA ASP A 32 2.92 -1.56 -19.94
C ASP A 32 2.52 -2.79 -19.12
N ARG A 33 1.71 -3.62 -19.74
CA ARG A 33 1.19 -4.84 -19.11
C ARG A 33 2.28 -5.85 -18.79
N ARG A 34 3.28 -5.96 -19.65
CA ARG A 34 4.37 -6.93 -19.49
C ARG A 34 5.12 -6.71 -18.19
N THR A 35 5.48 -5.46 -17.92
CA THR A 35 6.13 -5.10 -16.66
C THR A 35 5.23 -5.36 -15.48
N LEU A 36 3.94 -4.99 -15.57
CA LEU A 36 2.98 -5.25 -14.50
C LEU A 36 2.87 -6.74 -14.19
N ASP A 37 2.74 -7.58 -15.21
CA ASP A 37 2.64 -9.03 -15.01
C ASP A 37 3.90 -9.61 -14.36
N SER A 38 5.06 -9.06 -14.66
CA SER A 38 6.32 -9.50 -14.07
C SER A 38 6.40 -9.24 -12.56
N LEU A 39 5.60 -8.30 -12.06
CA LEU A 39 5.54 -7.97 -10.64
C LEU A 39 4.52 -8.79 -9.86
N SER A 40 3.81 -9.69 -10.50
CA SER A 40 2.74 -10.46 -9.86
C SER A 40 3.14 -11.19 -8.57
N PRO A 41 4.38 -11.66 -8.37
CA PRO A 41 4.78 -12.26 -7.10
C PRO A 41 4.77 -11.30 -5.90
N TYR A 42 4.73 -9.99 -6.16
CA TYR A 42 4.88 -8.96 -5.13
C TYR A 42 3.58 -8.24 -4.78
N TYR A 43 2.49 -8.53 -5.47
CA TYR A 43 1.19 -7.95 -5.13
C TYR A 43 0.12 -9.05 -5.01
N ILE A 44 -0.93 -8.73 -4.28
CA ILE A 44 -1.97 -9.71 -3.93
C ILE A 44 -3.21 -9.63 -4.81
N TRP A 45 -3.31 -8.63 -5.66
CA TRP A 45 -4.48 -8.46 -6.53
C TRP A 45 -4.49 -9.50 -7.64
N THR A 46 -5.70 -9.77 -8.13
CA THR A 46 -5.85 -10.62 -9.30
C THR A 46 -5.27 -9.92 -10.54
N PRO A 47 -4.81 -10.69 -11.54
CA PRO A 47 -4.34 -10.09 -12.80
C PRO A 47 -5.37 -9.18 -13.45
N ASP A 48 -6.64 -9.54 -13.39
CA ASP A 48 -7.72 -8.72 -13.96
C ASP A 48 -7.82 -7.35 -13.29
N TYR A 49 -7.72 -7.31 -11.97
CA TYR A 49 -7.77 -6.04 -11.24
C TYR A 49 -6.58 -5.14 -11.60
N ALA A 50 -5.39 -5.69 -11.60
CA ALA A 50 -4.18 -4.95 -11.93
C ALA A 50 -4.24 -4.41 -13.36
N GLU A 51 -4.72 -5.22 -14.30
CA GLU A 51 -4.89 -4.83 -15.69
C GLU A 51 -5.89 -3.69 -15.85
N LYS A 52 -7.02 -3.76 -15.15
CA LYS A 52 -8.01 -2.69 -15.16
C LYS A 52 -7.46 -1.37 -14.61
N ARG A 53 -6.65 -1.45 -13.58
CA ARG A 53 -6.02 -0.25 -13.01
C ARG A 53 -5.04 0.38 -13.99
N LEU A 54 -4.28 -0.42 -14.71
CA LEU A 54 -3.37 0.08 -15.74
C LEU A 54 -4.12 0.72 -16.91
N ALA A 55 -5.24 0.13 -17.30
CA ALA A 55 -6.05 0.61 -18.43
C ALA A 55 -6.91 1.83 -18.09
N TRP A 56 -7.20 2.08 -16.83
CA TRP A 56 -8.19 3.08 -16.40
C TRP A 56 -7.85 4.50 -16.88
N LYS A 57 -6.59 4.86 -16.88
CA LYS A 57 -6.14 6.14 -17.43
C LYS A 57 -4.95 5.90 -18.35
N ARG A 58 -5.22 5.57 -19.59
CA ARG A 58 -4.20 5.19 -20.57
C ARG A 58 -3.07 6.21 -20.75
N ARG A 59 -3.34 7.48 -20.46
CA ARG A 59 -2.36 8.56 -20.61
C ARG A 59 -1.47 8.73 -19.39
N HIS A 60 -1.78 8.02 -18.30
CA HIS A 60 -1.04 8.14 -17.05
C HIS A 60 -0.43 6.80 -16.69
N PRO A 61 0.83 6.77 -16.29
CA PRO A 61 1.44 5.54 -15.83
C PRO A 61 0.81 5.08 -14.52
N LEU A 62 0.89 3.79 -14.27
CA LEU A 62 0.56 3.23 -12.97
C LEU A 62 1.72 3.49 -12.01
N HIS A 63 1.41 4.03 -10.85
CA HIS A 63 2.39 4.27 -9.80
C HIS A 63 2.49 3.05 -8.90
N VAL A 64 3.70 2.52 -8.77
CA VAL A 64 3.98 1.38 -7.89
C VAL A 64 4.81 1.88 -6.71
N LEU A 65 4.26 1.72 -5.52
CA LEU A 65 4.96 2.07 -4.29
C LEU A 65 5.57 0.82 -3.67
N LEU A 66 6.84 0.90 -3.35
CA LEU A 66 7.53 -0.17 -2.64
C LEU A 66 7.51 0.13 -1.15
N LEU A 67 6.88 -0.74 -0.39
CA LEU A 67 6.63 -0.51 1.03
C LEU A 67 7.49 -1.41 1.89
N ARG A 68 8.17 -0.83 2.89
CA ARG A 68 8.79 -1.60 3.97
C ARG A 68 7.82 -1.66 5.13
N VAL A 69 7.31 -2.83 5.43
CA VAL A 69 6.31 -3.01 6.48
C VAL A 69 6.97 -3.31 7.82
N HIS A 70 6.46 -2.66 8.86
CA HIS A 70 6.89 -2.86 10.23
C HIS A 70 5.71 -3.28 11.09
N ARG A 71 5.93 -4.24 11.97
CA ARG A 71 4.92 -4.67 12.93
C ARG A 71 5.03 -3.83 14.20
N ILE A 72 3.91 -3.28 14.63
CA ILE A 72 3.84 -2.50 15.87
C ILE A 72 3.80 -3.48 17.05
N PRO A 73 4.70 -3.33 18.05
CA PRO A 73 4.73 -4.24 19.20
C PRO A 73 3.48 -4.10 20.07
N ARG A 74 2.92 -2.89 20.14
CA ARG A 74 1.69 -2.61 20.89
C ARG A 74 0.69 -1.96 19.94
N PRO A 75 -0.33 -2.69 19.53
CA PRO A 75 -1.33 -2.13 18.62
C PRO A 75 -1.94 -0.84 19.15
N VAL A 76 -2.17 0.10 18.27
CA VAL A 76 -2.73 1.41 18.59
C VAL A 76 -4.16 1.47 18.06
N THR A 77 -5.10 1.82 18.93
CA THR A 77 -6.49 2.00 18.51
C THR A 77 -6.72 3.45 18.13
N VAL A 78 -7.23 3.65 16.93
CA VAL A 78 -7.54 4.96 16.38
C VAL A 78 -9.05 5.08 16.19
N ARG A 79 -9.61 6.20 16.64
CA ARG A 79 -11.01 6.49 16.41
C ARG A 79 -11.24 6.88 14.96
N VAL A 80 -12.24 6.28 14.34
CA VAL A 80 -12.64 6.64 12.98
C VAL A 80 -13.46 7.93 13.04
N ARG A 81 -12.97 8.95 12.36
CA ARG A 81 -13.65 10.24 12.27
C ARG A 81 -14.54 10.29 11.04
N ASP A 82 -15.54 11.19 11.06
CA ASP A 82 -16.43 11.36 9.92
C ASP A 82 -15.69 11.67 8.62
N GLU A 83 -14.62 12.44 8.70
CA GLU A 83 -13.79 12.79 7.56
C GLU A 83 -13.03 11.60 6.94
N TYR A 84 -12.95 10.46 7.64
CA TYR A 84 -12.35 9.24 7.12
C TYR A 84 -13.34 8.42 6.29
N HIS A 85 -14.61 8.77 6.33
CA HIS A 85 -15.65 8.08 5.56
C HIS A 85 -15.72 8.61 4.13
N GLY A 86 -16.40 7.86 3.27
CA GLY A 86 -16.59 8.18 1.87
C GLY A 86 -15.73 7.34 0.95
N CYS A 87 -15.62 7.76 -0.30
CA CYS A 87 -14.87 7.02 -1.33
C CYS A 87 -13.37 7.34 -1.30
N ARG A 88 -12.78 7.40 -0.14
CA ARG A 88 -11.35 7.71 0.01
C ARG A 88 -10.56 6.44 0.28
N SER A 89 -9.54 6.23 -0.54
CA SER A 89 -8.59 5.13 -0.32
C SER A 89 -7.51 5.50 0.69
N TRP A 90 -7.27 6.80 0.88
CA TRP A 90 -6.22 7.32 1.74
C TRP A 90 -6.77 8.44 2.60
N VAL A 91 -6.48 8.39 3.88
CA VAL A 91 -6.85 9.43 4.83
C VAL A 91 -5.66 9.76 5.72
N GLU A 92 -5.56 11.02 6.11
CA GLU A 92 -4.56 11.42 7.10
C GLU A 92 -5.12 11.15 8.50
N ILE A 93 -4.30 10.53 9.33
CA ILE A 93 -4.65 10.30 10.72
C ILE A 93 -4.29 11.55 11.50
N ASP A 94 -5.29 12.13 12.16
CA ASP A 94 -5.19 13.39 12.87
C ASP A 94 -4.62 13.20 14.27
N ARG A 95 -3.48 12.55 14.34
CA ARG A 95 -2.69 12.44 15.57
C ARG A 95 -1.31 11.88 15.24
N GLU A 96 -0.34 12.22 16.09
CA GLU A 96 0.96 11.59 16.00
C GLU A 96 0.88 10.15 16.50
N LEU A 97 1.48 9.25 15.74
CA LEU A 97 1.60 7.85 16.08
C LEU A 97 3.08 7.51 16.25
N PRO A 98 3.43 6.66 17.22
CA PRO A 98 4.81 6.23 17.35
C PRO A 98 5.17 5.32 16.17
N PHE A 99 6.27 5.64 15.50
CA PHE A 99 6.80 4.79 14.43
C PHE A 99 7.75 3.75 15.02
N GLU A 100 7.25 3.01 15.98
CA GLU A 100 7.96 1.90 16.57
C GLU A 100 7.59 0.62 15.83
N GLY A 101 8.53 -0.29 15.71
CA GLY A 101 8.19 -1.57 15.15
C GLY A 101 9.38 -2.33 14.63
N THR A 102 9.11 -3.60 14.37
CA THR A 102 10.10 -4.52 13.81
C THR A 102 9.77 -4.76 12.35
N PRO A 103 10.75 -4.66 11.44
CA PRO A 103 10.51 -5.00 10.04
C PRO A 103 10.00 -6.44 9.93
N VAL A 104 8.97 -6.63 9.11
CA VAL A 104 8.40 -7.95 8.86
C VAL A 104 9.38 -8.82 8.08
N MET A 105 10.16 -8.19 7.21
CA MET A 105 11.16 -8.87 6.38
C MET A 105 12.57 -8.43 6.81
N ALA A 106 13.50 -9.37 6.89
CA ALA A 106 14.89 -9.06 7.22
C ALA A 106 15.51 -8.12 6.17
N ASP A 107 16.52 -7.34 6.59
CA ASP A 107 17.11 -6.32 5.73
C ASP A 107 17.65 -6.88 4.42
N ASP A 108 18.42 -7.97 4.49
CA ASP A 108 19.01 -8.58 3.30
C ASP A 108 17.96 -9.17 2.36
N GLU A 109 16.93 -9.76 2.92
CA GLU A 109 15.81 -10.30 2.16
C GLU A 109 15.02 -9.19 1.47
N PHE A 110 14.78 -8.09 2.17
CA PHE A 110 14.10 -6.94 1.61
C PHE A 110 14.92 -6.28 0.50
N ASP A 111 16.22 -6.12 0.71
CA ASP A 111 17.11 -5.51 -0.28
C ASP A 111 17.15 -6.33 -1.58
N ARG A 112 17.16 -7.65 -1.48
CA ARG A 112 17.10 -8.53 -2.65
C ARG A 112 15.77 -8.39 -3.40
N ALA A 113 14.67 -8.36 -2.68
CA ALA A 113 13.35 -8.17 -3.30
C ALA A 113 13.25 -6.81 -3.98
N ARG A 114 13.75 -5.77 -3.33
CA ARG A 114 13.76 -4.41 -3.88
C ARG A 114 14.57 -4.33 -5.18
N GLU A 115 15.75 -4.92 -5.17
CA GLU A 115 16.59 -4.95 -6.36
C GLU A 115 15.93 -5.72 -7.51
N GLU A 116 15.32 -6.86 -7.20
CA GLU A 116 14.62 -7.64 -8.21
C GLU A 116 13.43 -6.88 -8.80
N ILE A 117 12.67 -6.18 -7.99
CA ILE A 117 11.56 -5.35 -8.48
C ILE A 117 12.08 -4.26 -9.41
N ARG A 118 13.15 -3.60 -9.02
CA ARG A 118 13.76 -2.57 -9.86
C ARG A 118 14.23 -3.12 -11.19
N ASN A 119 14.86 -4.27 -11.18
CA ASN A 119 15.33 -4.92 -12.40
C ASN A 119 14.16 -5.27 -13.33
N ARG A 120 13.06 -5.75 -12.77
CA ARG A 120 11.87 -6.08 -13.55
C ARG A 120 11.19 -4.84 -14.13
N CYS A 121 11.30 -3.72 -13.46
CA CYS A 121 10.79 -2.44 -13.96
C CYS A 121 11.74 -1.74 -14.92
N GLY A 122 12.94 -2.29 -15.15
CA GLY A 122 13.95 -1.66 -15.99
C GLY A 122 14.54 -0.40 -15.39
N ALA A 123 14.36 -0.17 -14.09
CA ALA A 123 14.89 1.00 -13.42
C ALA A 123 16.38 0.79 -13.13
N SER A 124 17.25 1.54 -13.82
CA SER A 124 18.69 1.52 -13.58
C SER A 124 19.11 2.41 -12.42
N GLU A 125 18.28 3.37 -12.07
CA GLU A 125 18.53 4.30 -10.97
C GLU A 125 17.30 4.40 -10.09
N PRO A 126 17.48 4.70 -8.79
CA PRO A 126 16.34 4.91 -7.92
C PRO A 126 15.51 6.08 -8.42
N ALA A 127 14.22 5.85 -8.59
CA ALA A 127 13.25 6.90 -8.90
C ALA A 127 13.00 7.73 -7.65
N LEU A 128 14.05 8.21 -7.06
CA LEU A 128 13.94 8.95 -5.83
C LEU A 128 13.64 10.39 -6.07
N VAL A 129 12.80 10.79 -5.29
CA VAL A 129 12.50 12.18 -5.11
C VAL A 129 13.50 12.76 -4.11
#